data_119ff06c231a0e5f99c3b14500817176
#
_entry.id   119ff06c231a0e5f99c3b14500817176
#
_cell.length_a   1.000
_cell.length_b   1.000
_cell.length_c   1.000
_cell.angle_alpha   90.00
_cell.angle_beta   90.00
_cell.angle_gamma   90.00
#
_symmetry.space_group_name_H-M   'P 1'
#
loop_
_entity.id
_entity.type
_entity.pdbx_description
1 polymer ?
#
loop_
_entity_poly.entity_id
_entity_poly.type
_entity_poly.pdbx_seq_one_letter_code
_entity_poly.pdbx_strand_id
1 'polypeptide(L)'
;MAHYVNNAEFLAALIEHKKKVKEAEESGQPKPQIPNYVGECILKIANHLAYKPNFINYSYRDDMVLDGIENCIQYLDNFNPDKSSNPFAYFTQIIYYAFLRRITKEKKQSYIKGKMIQDMPFEAFELQDQDDSGEFHNQYLEFMQQHGTFDDSFIQRKEKKKKAKQTTLDQFIEGEGEVEE
;
A
#
# COMPACT_ATOMS: atom_id res chain seq x y z
N MET A 1 -22.06 3.36 19.96
CA MET A 1 -21.05 2.38 19.52
C MET A 1 -19.84 2.51 20.43
N ALA A 2 -19.42 1.43 21.08
CA ALA A 2 -18.19 1.46 21.88
C ALA A 2 -17.01 1.69 20.92
N HIS A 3 -16.28 2.78 21.10
CA HIS A 3 -15.06 3.02 20.36
C HIS A 3 -14.00 2.01 20.81
N TYR A 4 -13.48 1.20 19.89
CA TYR A 4 -12.45 0.19 20.17
C TYR A 4 -11.09 0.78 20.55
N VAL A 5 -10.91 2.10 20.35
CA VAL A 5 -9.75 2.90 20.80
C VAL A 5 -10.28 4.17 21.45
N ASN A 6 -9.82 4.46 22.68
CA ASN A 6 -10.09 5.73 23.34
C ASN A 6 -9.11 6.80 22.85
N ASN A 7 -9.61 7.75 22.06
CA ASN A 7 -8.77 8.75 21.42
C ASN A 7 -8.09 9.70 22.42
N ALA A 8 -8.73 10.01 23.55
CA ALA A 8 -8.16 10.88 24.59
C ALA A 8 -6.99 10.21 25.31
N GLU A 9 -7.15 8.95 25.71
CA GLU A 9 -6.07 8.17 26.32
C GLU A 9 -4.94 7.91 25.35
N PHE A 10 -5.25 7.64 24.07
CA PHE A 10 -4.25 7.46 23.02
C PHE A 10 -3.42 8.73 22.82
N LEU A 11 -4.05 9.89 22.78
CA LEU A 11 -3.38 11.18 22.70
C LEU A 11 -2.47 11.42 23.93
N ALA A 12 -2.98 11.15 25.13
CA ALA A 12 -2.21 11.32 26.38
C ALA A 12 -0.96 10.43 26.39
N ALA A 13 -1.10 9.17 26.00
CA ALA A 13 0.04 8.23 25.91
C ALA A 13 1.10 8.68 24.88
N LEU A 14 0.68 9.25 23.74
CA LEU A 14 1.60 9.81 22.74
C LEU A 14 2.34 11.05 23.24
N ILE A 15 1.64 11.95 23.96
CA ILE A 15 2.26 13.14 24.55
C ILE A 15 3.31 12.73 25.60
N GLU A 16 2.98 11.77 26.46
CA GLU A 16 3.90 11.25 27.47
C GLU A 16 5.14 10.59 26.82
N HIS A 17 4.92 9.76 25.82
CA HIS A 17 6.02 9.14 25.08
C HIS A 17 6.94 10.20 24.42
N LYS A 18 6.35 11.21 23.80
CA LYS A 18 7.12 12.30 23.16
C LYS A 18 7.96 13.12 24.16
N LYS A 19 7.46 13.32 25.38
CA LYS A 19 8.24 13.94 26.46
C LYS A 19 9.44 13.08 26.84
N LYS A 20 9.23 11.77 27.03
CA LYS A 20 10.31 10.82 27.36
C LYS A 20 11.36 10.74 26.25
N VAL A 21 10.94 10.81 24.98
CA VAL A 21 11.88 10.85 23.84
C VAL A 21 12.75 12.11 23.89
N LYS A 22 12.16 13.28 24.12
CA LYS A 22 12.91 14.54 24.25
C LYS A 22 13.87 14.52 25.42
N GLU A 23 13.44 14.06 26.58
CA GLU A 23 14.30 13.94 27.79
C GLU A 23 15.47 12.97 27.55
N ALA A 24 15.24 11.88 26.80
CA ALA A 24 16.31 10.95 26.43
C ALA A 24 17.30 11.57 25.43
N GLU A 25 16.81 12.33 24.43
CA GLU A 25 17.65 13.05 23.48
C GLU A 25 18.53 14.11 24.18
N GLU A 26 17.97 14.87 25.11
CA GLU A 26 18.69 15.89 25.88
C GLU A 26 19.74 15.29 26.82
N SER A 27 19.47 14.10 27.38
CA SER A 27 20.40 13.39 28.28
C SER A 27 21.36 12.43 27.56
N GLY A 28 21.29 12.34 26.21
CA GLY A 28 22.15 11.43 25.43
C GLY A 28 21.85 9.95 25.66
N GLN A 29 20.68 9.63 26.19
CA GLN A 29 20.23 8.25 26.42
C GLN A 29 19.59 7.64 25.18
N PRO A 30 19.57 6.30 25.05
CA PRO A 30 18.91 5.63 23.94
C PRO A 30 17.40 5.94 23.96
N LYS A 31 16.81 6.05 22.75
CA LYS A 31 15.38 6.30 22.58
C LYS A 31 14.52 5.30 23.35
N PRO A 32 13.55 5.74 24.15
CA PRO A 32 12.67 4.85 24.91
C PRO A 32 11.78 4.03 23.97
N GLN A 33 11.44 2.82 24.42
CA GLN A 33 10.54 1.94 23.70
C GLN A 33 9.12 2.54 23.62
N ILE A 34 8.43 2.23 22.53
CA ILE A 34 7.04 2.62 22.33
C ILE A 34 6.16 1.97 23.40
N PRO A 35 5.28 2.72 24.09
CA PRO A 35 4.40 2.16 25.10
C PRO A 35 3.49 1.07 24.51
N ASN A 36 3.30 -0.03 25.24
CA ASN A 36 2.46 -1.15 24.78
C ASN A 36 1.04 -0.68 24.41
N TYR A 37 0.47 0.24 25.16
CA TYR A 37 -0.86 0.77 24.87
C TYR A 37 -0.93 1.46 23.48
N VAL A 38 0.10 2.20 23.11
CA VAL A 38 0.19 2.84 21.78
C VAL A 38 0.27 1.76 20.69
N GLY A 39 1.08 0.73 20.90
CA GLY A 39 1.18 -0.41 19.99
C GLY A 39 -0.14 -1.15 19.82
N GLU A 40 -0.87 -1.40 20.92
CA GLU A 40 -2.19 -2.03 20.89
C GLU A 40 -3.23 -1.17 20.14
N CYS A 41 -3.21 0.15 20.34
CA CYS A 41 -4.10 1.04 19.60
C CYS A 41 -3.85 0.97 18.09
N ILE A 42 -2.59 1.03 17.65
CA ILE A 42 -2.21 0.91 16.24
C ILE A 42 -2.64 -0.45 15.67
N LEU A 43 -2.38 -1.54 16.39
CA LEU A 43 -2.78 -2.89 16.00
C LEU A 43 -4.31 -3.01 15.85
N LYS A 44 -5.08 -2.48 16.80
CA LYS A 44 -6.55 -2.48 16.74
C LYS A 44 -7.06 -1.69 15.54
N ILE A 45 -6.46 -0.53 15.24
CA ILE A 45 -6.82 0.29 14.08
C ILE A 45 -6.54 -0.46 12.78
N ALA A 46 -5.34 -1.06 12.64
CA ALA A 46 -4.94 -1.79 11.45
C ALA A 46 -5.85 -2.99 11.17
N ASN A 47 -6.09 -3.81 12.18
CA ASN A 47 -6.98 -4.95 12.08
C ASN A 47 -8.42 -4.52 11.71
N HIS A 48 -8.94 -3.50 12.39
CA HIS A 48 -10.31 -3.05 12.11
C HIS A 48 -10.47 -2.49 10.69
N LEU A 49 -9.44 -1.83 10.17
CA LEU A 49 -9.41 -1.34 8.80
C LEU A 49 -9.32 -2.50 7.79
N ALA A 50 -8.52 -3.54 8.08
CA ALA A 50 -8.33 -4.71 7.21
C ALA A 50 -9.61 -5.54 7.02
N TYR A 51 -10.53 -5.50 7.99
CA TYR A 51 -11.82 -6.19 7.88
C TYR A 51 -12.91 -5.37 7.18
N LYS A 52 -12.62 -4.16 6.69
CA LYS A 52 -13.58 -3.41 5.89
C LYS A 52 -13.80 -4.06 4.51
N PRO A 53 -14.98 -3.92 3.90
CA PRO A 53 -15.31 -4.53 2.61
C PRO A 53 -14.27 -4.27 1.50
N ASN A 54 -13.63 -3.10 1.54
CA ASN A 54 -12.60 -2.72 0.56
C ASN A 54 -11.29 -3.51 0.68
N PHE A 55 -11.04 -4.18 1.82
CA PHE A 55 -9.76 -4.81 2.13
C PHE A 55 -9.87 -6.30 2.50
N ILE A 56 -11.04 -6.76 2.92
CA ILE A 56 -11.24 -8.11 3.50
C ILE A 56 -10.91 -9.25 2.52
N ASN A 57 -11.12 -9.04 1.22
CA ASN A 57 -11.02 -10.10 0.21
C ASN A 57 -9.60 -10.30 -0.37
N TYR A 58 -8.60 -9.57 0.12
CA TYR A 58 -7.23 -9.76 -0.34
C TYR A 58 -6.55 -10.92 0.40
N SER A 59 -5.93 -11.84 -0.34
CA SER A 59 -5.19 -13.00 0.21
C SER A 59 -3.98 -12.57 1.05
N TYR A 60 -3.40 -11.40 0.75
CA TYR A 60 -2.27 -10.78 1.44
C TYR A 60 -2.70 -9.74 2.49
N ARG A 61 -3.91 -9.90 3.06
CA ARG A 61 -4.45 -8.97 4.08
C ARG A 61 -3.55 -8.84 5.30
N ASP A 62 -2.98 -9.94 5.77
CA ASP A 62 -2.11 -9.94 6.95
C ASP A 62 -0.81 -9.17 6.69
N ASP A 63 -0.25 -9.27 5.48
CA ASP A 63 0.88 -8.45 5.05
C ASP A 63 0.52 -6.96 4.98
N MET A 64 -0.70 -6.62 4.55
CA MET A 64 -1.19 -5.23 4.57
C MET A 64 -1.22 -4.67 5.99
N VAL A 65 -1.68 -5.48 6.97
CA VAL A 65 -1.70 -5.09 8.38
C VAL A 65 -0.28 -4.84 8.90
N LEU A 66 0.66 -5.74 8.60
CA LEU A 66 2.07 -5.58 8.99
C LEU A 66 2.71 -4.34 8.38
N ASP A 67 2.53 -4.10 7.07
CA ASP A 67 3.00 -2.89 6.39
C ASP A 67 2.40 -1.61 7.02
N GLY A 68 1.13 -1.69 7.43
CA GLY A 68 0.44 -0.59 8.12
C GLY A 68 1.05 -0.27 9.48
N ILE A 69 1.31 -1.29 10.28
CA ILE A 69 1.93 -1.15 11.62
C ILE A 69 3.35 -0.64 11.48
N GLU A 70 4.17 -1.21 10.58
CA GLU A 70 5.53 -0.76 10.31
C GLU A 70 5.57 0.74 9.98
N ASN A 71 4.72 1.19 9.05
CA ASN A 71 4.64 2.61 8.71
C ASN A 71 4.19 3.48 9.89
N CYS A 72 3.27 3.02 10.72
CA CYS A 72 2.87 3.77 11.93
C CYS A 72 4.02 3.94 12.91
N ILE A 73 4.82 2.90 13.13
CA ILE A 73 6.00 2.94 14.00
C ILE A 73 7.04 3.91 13.43
N GLN A 74 7.29 3.84 12.12
CA GLN A 74 8.25 4.71 11.43
C GLN A 74 7.86 6.19 11.50
N TYR A 75 6.56 6.50 11.41
CA TYR A 75 6.05 7.87 11.40
C TYR A 75 5.46 8.32 12.74
N LEU A 76 5.69 7.58 13.81
CA LEU A 76 5.15 7.86 15.13
C LEU A 76 5.63 9.23 15.67
N ASP A 77 6.90 9.54 15.50
CA ASP A 77 7.51 10.78 15.97
C ASP A 77 7.02 12.03 15.21
N ASN A 78 6.53 11.84 13.98
CA ASN A 78 6.02 12.91 13.14
C ASN A 78 4.64 13.42 13.59
N PHE A 79 3.96 12.67 14.47
CA PHE A 79 2.70 13.13 15.05
C PHE A 79 2.95 14.36 15.93
N ASN A 80 2.27 15.46 15.65
CA ASN A 80 2.35 16.68 16.44
C ASN A 80 1.04 16.94 17.19
N PRO A 81 1.04 16.78 18.52
CA PRO A 81 -0.16 17.00 19.34
C PRO A 81 -0.67 18.45 19.30
N ASP A 82 0.23 19.42 19.06
CA ASP A 82 -0.14 20.85 19.00
C ASP A 82 -0.94 21.18 17.72
N LYS A 83 -0.70 20.40 16.65
CA LYS A 83 -1.38 20.57 15.36
C LYS A 83 -2.64 19.73 15.21
N SER A 84 -2.71 18.58 15.89
CA SER A 84 -3.83 17.65 15.79
C SER A 84 -4.10 16.96 17.11
N SER A 85 -5.33 17.09 17.59
CA SER A 85 -5.83 16.39 18.78
C SER A 85 -6.42 15.00 18.47
N ASN A 86 -6.34 14.54 17.21
CA ASN A 86 -6.95 13.27 16.78
C ASN A 86 -5.89 12.28 16.24
N PRO A 87 -5.17 11.56 17.11
CA PRO A 87 -4.21 10.54 16.69
C PRO A 87 -4.87 9.37 15.95
N PHE A 88 -6.09 9.02 16.31
CA PHE A 88 -6.82 7.95 15.63
C PHE A 88 -6.96 8.20 14.12
N ALA A 89 -7.35 9.41 13.72
CA ALA A 89 -7.46 9.78 12.31
C ALA A 89 -6.09 9.78 11.62
N TYR A 90 -5.06 10.30 12.29
CA TYR A 90 -3.69 10.35 11.77
C TYR A 90 -3.16 8.94 11.44
N PHE A 91 -3.21 8.01 12.40
CA PHE A 91 -2.71 6.65 12.18
C PHE A 91 -3.60 5.85 11.22
N THR A 92 -4.91 6.05 11.24
CA THR A 92 -5.82 5.43 10.26
C THR A 92 -5.43 5.84 8.84
N GLN A 93 -5.08 7.08 8.60
CA GLN A 93 -4.65 7.57 7.29
C GLN A 93 -3.33 6.93 6.84
N ILE A 94 -2.35 6.81 7.74
CA ILE A 94 -1.07 6.13 7.44
C ILE A 94 -1.31 4.68 7.03
N ILE A 95 -2.09 3.94 7.82
CA ILE A 95 -2.43 2.54 7.56
C ILE A 95 -3.18 2.40 6.22
N TYR A 96 -4.16 3.26 5.96
CA TYR A 96 -4.91 3.26 4.71
C TYR A 96 -3.98 3.40 3.49
N TYR A 97 -3.05 4.34 3.52
CA TYR A 97 -2.10 4.50 2.42
C TYR A 97 -1.08 3.37 2.33
N ALA A 98 -0.70 2.75 3.45
CA ALA A 98 0.13 1.54 3.44
C ALA A 98 -0.59 0.40 2.70
N PHE A 99 -1.87 0.17 2.99
CA PHE A 99 -2.71 -0.82 2.32
C PHE A 99 -2.79 -0.56 0.80
N LEU A 100 -3.05 0.67 0.39
CA LEU A 100 -3.10 1.01 -1.04
C LEU A 100 -1.76 0.78 -1.74
N ARG A 101 -0.63 1.07 -1.08
CA ARG A 101 0.71 0.79 -1.62
C ARG A 101 0.94 -0.71 -1.78
N ARG A 102 0.56 -1.52 -0.78
CA ARG A 102 0.68 -2.98 -0.86
C ARG A 102 -0.16 -3.54 -2.00
N ILE A 103 -1.43 -3.17 -2.10
CA ILE A 103 -2.31 -3.59 -3.20
C ILE A 103 -1.69 -3.25 -4.56
N THR A 104 -1.15 -2.04 -4.70
CA THR A 104 -0.50 -1.63 -5.96
C THR A 104 0.74 -2.45 -6.27
N LYS A 105 1.54 -2.80 -5.25
CA LYS A 105 2.72 -3.65 -5.38
C LYS A 105 2.35 -5.06 -5.81
N GLU A 106 1.37 -5.67 -5.16
CA GLU A 106 0.91 -7.03 -5.46
C GLU A 106 0.30 -7.13 -6.87
N LYS A 107 -0.53 -6.16 -7.26
CA LYS A 107 -1.08 -6.09 -8.62
C LYS A 107 0.02 -5.96 -9.68
N LYS A 108 1.05 -5.14 -9.40
CA LYS A 108 2.20 -5.02 -10.30
C LYS A 108 2.96 -6.34 -10.41
N GLN A 109 3.17 -7.04 -9.30
CA GLN A 109 3.87 -8.33 -9.30
C GLN A 109 3.08 -9.41 -10.01
N SER A 110 1.77 -9.49 -9.77
CA SER A 110 0.87 -10.40 -10.49
C SER A 110 0.95 -10.18 -12.00
N TYR A 111 0.87 -8.93 -12.44
CA TYR A 111 1.03 -8.57 -13.84
C TYR A 111 2.38 -9.01 -14.43
N ILE A 112 3.49 -8.75 -13.72
CA ILE A 112 4.84 -9.16 -14.17
C ILE A 112 4.91 -10.69 -14.31
N LYS A 113 4.44 -11.43 -13.29
CA LYS A 113 4.41 -12.89 -13.32
C LYS A 113 3.60 -13.41 -14.51
N GLY A 114 2.41 -12.84 -14.73
CA GLY A 114 1.57 -13.19 -15.86
C GLY A 114 2.26 -12.97 -17.22
N LYS A 115 2.93 -11.81 -17.37
CA LYS A 115 3.71 -11.52 -18.57
C LYS A 115 4.87 -12.49 -18.79
N MET A 116 5.61 -12.79 -17.72
CA MET A 116 6.72 -13.77 -17.80
C MET A 116 6.24 -15.15 -18.27
N ILE A 117 5.07 -15.58 -17.81
CA ILE A 117 4.49 -16.86 -18.23
C ILE A 117 4.06 -16.81 -19.71
N GLN A 118 3.46 -15.70 -20.17
CA GLN A 118 3.10 -15.52 -21.58
C GLN A 118 4.31 -15.54 -22.52
N ASP A 119 5.41 -14.93 -22.08
CA ASP A 119 6.63 -14.78 -22.86
C ASP A 119 7.55 -16.02 -22.73
N MET A 120 7.20 -17.03 -21.91
CA MET A 120 7.97 -18.27 -21.80
C MET A 120 7.88 -19.06 -23.11
N PRO A 121 9.03 -19.44 -23.69
CA PRO A 121 9.01 -20.29 -24.89
C PRO A 121 8.42 -21.65 -24.55
N PHE A 122 7.63 -22.20 -25.48
CA PHE A 122 6.95 -23.49 -25.35
C PHE A 122 7.91 -24.63 -24.95
N GLU A 123 9.13 -24.61 -25.48
CA GLU A 123 10.19 -25.58 -25.18
C GLU A 123 10.55 -25.69 -23.67
N ALA A 124 10.29 -24.64 -22.87
CA ALA A 124 10.52 -24.70 -21.43
C ALA A 124 9.52 -25.60 -20.69
N PHE A 125 8.37 -25.90 -21.31
CA PHE A 125 7.33 -26.78 -20.77
C PHE A 125 7.45 -28.21 -21.29
N GLU A 126 8.09 -28.45 -22.46
CA GLU A 126 8.29 -29.80 -23.04
C GLU A 126 9.23 -30.69 -22.21
N LEU A 127 10.06 -30.09 -21.33
CA LEU A 127 11.03 -30.84 -20.53
C LEU A 127 10.39 -31.64 -19.38
N GLN A 128 9.11 -31.50 -19.09
CA GLN A 128 8.45 -32.12 -17.94
C GLN A 128 7.42 -33.20 -18.26
N ASP A 129 6.84 -33.24 -19.48
CA ASP A 129 5.88 -34.29 -19.82
C ASP A 129 5.90 -34.62 -21.32
N GLN A 130 5.73 -35.90 -21.64
CA GLN A 130 5.67 -36.47 -22.99
C GLN A 130 4.37 -36.10 -23.73
N ASP A 131 3.75 -34.98 -23.48
CA ASP A 131 2.53 -34.54 -24.15
C ASP A 131 2.86 -33.61 -25.33
N ASP A 132 2.84 -34.22 -26.51
CA ASP A 132 3.23 -33.64 -27.79
C ASP A 132 2.19 -32.64 -28.37
N SER A 133 1.12 -32.29 -27.62
CA SER A 133 -0.03 -31.56 -28.18
C SER A 133 -0.05 -30.05 -27.88
N GLY A 134 0.75 -29.55 -26.95
CA GLY A 134 0.68 -28.16 -26.50
C GLY A 134 -0.63 -27.79 -25.78
N GLU A 135 -1.49 -28.79 -25.55
CA GLU A 135 -2.83 -28.62 -25.01
C GLU A 135 -2.78 -28.12 -23.54
N PHE A 136 -1.80 -28.60 -22.77
CA PHE A 136 -1.59 -28.19 -21.39
C PHE A 136 -1.21 -26.70 -21.28
N HIS A 137 -0.35 -26.20 -22.17
CA HIS A 137 0.02 -24.79 -22.20
C HIS A 137 -1.16 -23.88 -22.49
N ASN A 138 -2.00 -24.25 -23.47
CA ASN A 138 -3.20 -23.51 -23.82
C ASN A 138 -4.24 -23.51 -22.68
N GLN A 139 -4.48 -24.66 -22.06
CA GLN A 139 -5.37 -24.77 -20.90
C GLN A 139 -4.88 -23.96 -19.71
N TYR A 140 -3.57 -23.93 -19.46
CA TYR A 140 -2.97 -23.15 -18.40
C TYR A 140 -3.11 -21.64 -18.66
N LEU A 141 -2.88 -21.18 -19.89
CA LEU A 141 -3.09 -19.77 -20.27
C LEU A 141 -4.55 -19.35 -20.14
N GLU A 142 -5.49 -20.20 -20.59
CA GLU A 142 -6.92 -19.96 -20.44
C GLU A 142 -7.34 -19.89 -18.97
N PHE A 143 -6.86 -20.81 -18.14
CA PHE A 143 -7.08 -20.78 -16.69
C PHE A 143 -6.58 -19.48 -16.06
N MET A 144 -5.39 -19.03 -16.43
CA MET A 144 -4.78 -17.79 -15.92
C MET A 144 -5.57 -16.56 -16.37
N GLN A 145 -6.08 -16.53 -17.60
CA GLN A 145 -6.93 -15.46 -18.12
C GLN A 145 -8.30 -15.41 -17.42
N GLN A 146 -8.93 -16.55 -17.21
CA GLN A 146 -10.23 -16.65 -16.56
C GLN A 146 -10.19 -16.28 -15.09
N HIS A 147 -9.10 -16.58 -14.37
CA HIS A 147 -8.95 -16.33 -12.94
C HIS A 147 -8.30 -14.99 -12.60
N GLY A 148 -8.18 -14.06 -13.55
CA GLY A 148 -7.77 -12.67 -13.30
C GLY A 148 -6.32 -12.50 -12.85
N THR A 149 -5.44 -13.47 -13.16
CA THR A 149 -4.01 -13.36 -12.89
C THR A 149 -3.36 -12.28 -13.76
N PHE A 150 -4.02 -11.90 -14.85
CA PHE A 150 -3.65 -10.80 -15.75
C PHE A 150 -4.55 -9.58 -15.49
N ASP A 151 -4.30 -8.85 -14.40
CA ASP A 151 -5.00 -7.60 -14.15
C ASP A 151 -4.33 -6.46 -14.93
N ASP A 152 -4.77 -6.22 -16.17
CA ASP A 152 -4.32 -5.12 -17.02
C ASP A 152 -4.72 -3.73 -16.48
N SER A 153 -5.53 -3.67 -15.43
CA SER A 153 -6.00 -2.41 -14.85
C SER A 153 -4.84 -1.51 -14.37
N PHE A 154 -3.71 -2.13 -14.01
CA PHE A 154 -2.50 -1.43 -13.60
C PHE A 154 -1.85 -0.65 -14.75
N ILE A 155 -1.86 -1.20 -15.97
CA ILE A 155 -1.32 -0.55 -17.17
C ILE A 155 -2.24 0.54 -17.65
N GLN A 156 -3.54 0.25 -17.81
CA GLN A 156 -4.53 1.21 -18.25
C GLN A 156 -4.55 2.46 -17.39
N ARG A 157 -4.32 2.32 -16.07
CA ARG A 157 -4.22 3.45 -15.15
C ARG A 157 -2.96 4.29 -15.37
N LYS A 158 -1.81 3.64 -15.71
CA LYS A 158 -0.57 4.34 -16.05
C LYS A 158 -0.65 5.06 -17.39
N GLU A 159 -1.25 4.43 -18.39
CA GLU A 159 -1.44 5.00 -19.71
C GLU A 159 -2.40 6.19 -19.69
N LYS A 160 -3.52 6.09 -18.96
CA LYS A 160 -4.43 7.22 -18.72
C LYS A 160 -3.73 8.39 -18.04
N LYS A 161 -2.86 8.12 -17.04
CA LYS A 161 -2.06 9.17 -16.38
C LYS A 161 -1.00 9.78 -17.30
N LYS A 162 -0.37 8.99 -18.19
CA LYS A 162 0.59 9.50 -19.16
C LYS A 162 -0.11 10.35 -20.20
N LYS A 163 -1.25 9.90 -20.77
CA LYS A 163 -2.05 10.67 -21.72
C LYS A 163 -2.53 11.99 -21.12
N ALA A 164 -3.04 11.99 -19.88
CA ALA A 164 -3.48 13.21 -19.20
C ALA A 164 -2.33 14.22 -18.96
N LYS A 165 -1.10 13.74 -18.67
CA LYS A 165 0.07 14.61 -18.54
C LYS A 165 0.56 15.16 -19.88
N GLN A 166 0.51 14.38 -20.96
CA GLN A 166 0.88 14.81 -22.30
C GLN A 166 -0.10 15.88 -22.82
N THR A 167 -1.40 15.64 -22.68
CA THR A 167 -2.44 16.61 -23.10
C THR A 167 -2.29 17.97 -22.40
N THR A 168 -1.88 17.99 -21.13
CA THR A 168 -1.64 19.24 -20.39
C THR A 168 -0.38 19.95 -20.85
N LEU A 169 0.66 19.21 -21.27
CA LEU A 169 1.91 19.76 -21.81
C LEU A 169 1.70 20.32 -23.22
N ASP A 170 0.97 19.59 -24.06
CA ASP A 170 0.64 20.01 -25.44
C ASP A 170 -0.21 21.28 -25.44
N GLN A 171 -1.20 21.36 -24.53
CA GLN A 171 -2.02 22.59 -24.34
C GLN A 171 -1.19 23.77 -23.85
N PHE A 172 -0.14 23.55 -23.06
CA PHE A 172 0.74 24.61 -22.59
C PHE A 172 1.66 25.13 -23.71
N ILE A 173 2.15 24.26 -24.58
CA ILE A 173 3.03 24.62 -25.72
C ILE A 173 2.25 25.33 -26.80
N GLU A 174 1.00 24.92 -27.10
CA GLU A 174 0.14 25.57 -28.08
C GLU A 174 -0.34 26.94 -27.61
N GLY A 175 -0.44 27.21 -26.31
CA GLY A 175 -0.84 28.50 -25.73
C GLY A 175 0.23 29.61 -25.80
N GLU A 176 1.50 29.29 -26.02
CA GLU A 176 2.59 30.28 -26.15
C GLU A 176 2.85 30.76 -27.58
N GLY A 177 2.08 30.27 -28.55
CA GLY A 177 2.25 30.59 -30.00
C GLY A 177 1.45 31.81 -30.51
N GLU A 178 0.59 32.40 -29.71
CA GLU A 178 -0.17 33.63 -30.11
C GLU A 178 0.35 34.84 -29.32
N VAL A 179 1.53 35.31 -29.66
CA VAL A 179 1.94 36.70 -29.40
C VAL A 179 2.00 37.40 -30.75
N GLU A 180 1.02 38.29 -30.93
CA GLU A 180 0.73 39.15 -32.07
C GLU A 180 1.97 39.87 -32.61
N GLU A 181 2.00 39.97 -33.95
CA GLU A 181 2.68 41.04 -34.68
C GLU A 181 1.87 42.36 -34.60
#